data_b7e04fbb87af8b2160495c0acf3c0673
#
_entry.id   b7e04fbb87af8b2160495c0acf3c0673
#
_cell.length_a   1.000
_cell.length_b   1.000
_cell.length_c   1.000
_cell.angle_alpha   90.00
_cell.angle_beta   90.00
_cell.angle_gamma   90.00
#
_symmetry.space_group_name_H-M   'P 1'
#
loop_
_entity.id
_entity.type
_entity.pdbx_description
1 polymer ?
#
loop_
_entity_poly.entity_id
_entity_poly.type
_entity_poly.pdbx_seq_one_letter_code
_entity_poly.pdbx_strand_id
1 'polypeptide(L)'
;LAGKLLLGLGFPVLKVEPPGGDPLKALAPEAYAFLNEGKEVLSLDLKAEEGRGRLLALARESALLLESNRPGVMERLGLGPEVLLAENPRLVYVRLRGYPDTPDPGHDLTYLAEAGLLGRFPWQAFQFADLAGAYALALTALKGLLLGGGFYEVALSEAVKAMAYPPIPFLDGSALCYGVYPAKEGRVALAALEAHLWARFCERAGLSELLHAAFSPAREENPAYRRLRARFLEETAEAWEAWARAEGLPLRRVRG
;
A
#
# COMPACT_ATOMS: atom_id res chain seq x y z
N LEU A 1 -1.07 8.66 -4.92
CA LEU A 1 -0.74 8.41 -3.50
C LEU A 1 0.60 9.04 -3.12
N ALA A 2 1.70 8.88 -3.91
CA ALA A 2 3.02 9.45 -3.56
C ALA A 2 2.95 10.95 -3.22
N GLY A 3 2.24 11.77 -4.02
CA GLY A 3 2.01 13.18 -3.70
C GLY A 3 1.30 13.42 -2.36
N LYS A 4 0.36 12.53 -1.95
CA LYS A 4 -0.28 12.62 -0.63
C LYS A 4 0.72 12.30 0.50
N LEU A 5 1.62 11.35 0.29
CA LEU A 5 2.68 11.04 1.25
C LEU A 5 3.63 12.23 1.42
N LEU A 6 4.05 12.86 0.32
CA LEU A 6 4.91 14.05 0.37
C LEU A 6 4.22 15.23 1.03
N LEU A 7 2.92 15.44 0.76
CA LEU A 7 2.12 16.46 1.43
C LEU A 7 2.10 16.25 2.95
N GLY A 8 1.93 15.00 3.40
CA GLY A 8 2.01 14.63 4.82
C GLY A 8 3.38 14.89 5.46
N LEU A 9 4.43 15.01 4.67
CA LEU A 9 5.78 15.41 5.09
C LEU A 9 6.01 16.93 5.03
N GLY A 10 4.97 17.72 4.69
CA GLY A 10 5.04 19.18 4.64
C GLY A 10 5.44 19.77 3.28
N PHE A 11 5.57 18.96 2.23
CA PHE A 11 5.82 19.49 0.88
C PHE A 11 4.51 20.01 0.28
N PRO A 12 4.44 21.25 -0.23
CA PRO A 12 3.30 21.70 -1.02
C PRO A 12 3.24 20.90 -2.33
N VAL A 13 2.05 20.43 -2.70
CA VAL A 13 1.86 19.60 -3.88
C VAL A 13 0.86 20.22 -4.84
N LEU A 14 1.33 20.52 -6.05
CA LEU A 14 0.51 20.91 -7.17
C LEU A 14 0.30 19.70 -8.08
N LYS A 15 -0.95 19.30 -8.28
CA LYS A 15 -1.33 18.24 -9.21
C LYS A 15 -1.74 18.84 -10.54
N VAL A 16 -1.03 18.48 -11.59
CA VAL A 16 -1.38 18.88 -12.95
C VAL A 16 -2.27 17.79 -13.57
N GLU A 17 -3.42 18.18 -14.08
CA GLU A 17 -4.39 17.31 -14.75
C GLU A 17 -4.64 17.79 -16.20
N PRO A 18 -5.01 16.88 -17.12
CA PRO A 18 -5.45 17.28 -18.45
C PRO A 18 -6.78 18.05 -18.40
N PRO A 19 -7.20 18.77 -19.46
CA PRO A 19 -8.44 19.52 -19.49
C PRO A 19 -9.71 18.71 -19.18
N GLY A 20 -9.68 17.39 -19.45
CA GLY A 20 -10.77 16.47 -19.09
C GLY A 20 -10.76 16.03 -17.63
N GLY A 21 -9.76 16.43 -16.84
CA GLY A 21 -9.56 16.00 -15.46
C GLY A 21 -8.96 14.60 -15.32
N ASP A 22 -8.78 14.18 -14.09
CA ASP A 22 -8.33 12.81 -13.77
C ASP A 22 -9.50 11.82 -13.92
N PRO A 23 -9.35 10.74 -14.71
CA PRO A 23 -10.38 9.72 -14.87
C PRO A 23 -10.89 9.12 -13.55
N LEU A 24 -10.05 9.06 -12.53
CA LEU A 24 -10.43 8.55 -11.22
C LEU A 24 -11.55 9.39 -10.59
N LYS A 25 -11.65 10.67 -10.92
CA LYS A 25 -12.70 11.56 -10.42
C LYS A 25 -14.11 11.11 -10.83
N ALA A 26 -14.22 10.51 -12.02
CA ALA A 26 -15.50 9.96 -12.52
C ALA A 26 -15.71 8.50 -12.06
N LEU A 27 -14.64 7.70 -12.01
CA LEU A 27 -14.72 6.27 -11.69
C LEU A 27 -14.90 5.99 -10.19
N ALA A 28 -14.21 6.75 -9.34
CA ALA A 28 -14.20 6.56 -7.89
C ALA A 28 -14.00 7.91 -7.19
N PRO A 29 -15.03 8.75 -7.08
CA PRO A 29 -14.92 10.12 -6.58
C PRO A 29 -14.43 10.20 -5.14
N GLU A 30 -14.79 9.26 -4.28
CA GLU A 30 -14.31 9.20 -2.89
C GLU A 30 -12.81 8.88 -2.83
N ALA A 31 -12.33 7.93 -3.64
CA ALA A 31 -10.91 7.63 -3.73
C ALA A 31 -10.13 8.82 -4.30
N TYR A 32 -10.68 9.49 -5.31
CA TYR A 32 -10.08 10.72 -5.84
C TYR A 32 -9.96 11.80 -4.76
N ALA A 33 -11.04 12.06 -4.02
CA ALA A 33 -11.04 13.04 -2.93
C ALA A 33 -10.02 12.68 -1.86
N PHE A 34 -10.00 11.43 -1.39
CA PHE A 34 -9.03 10.93 -0.41
C PHE A 34 -7.58 11.10 -0.86
N LEU A 35 -7.27 10.74 -2.11
CA LEU A 35 -5.90 10.79 -2.63
C LEU A 35 -5.41 12.22 -2.91
N ASN A 36 -6.32 13.17 -3.13
CA ASN A 36 -5.97 14.52 -3.55
C ASN A 36 -6.31 15.60 -2.49
N GLU A 37 -6.81 15.22 -1.34
CA GLU A 37 -7.05 16.10 -0.23
C GLU A 37 -5.78 16.93 0.12
N GLY A 38 -5.95 18.26 0.21
CA GLY A 38 -4.88 19.20 0.54
C GLY A 38 -3.91 19.53 -0.61
N LYS A 39 -4.07 18.94 -1.80
CA LYS A 39 -3.30 19.33 -2.99
C LYS A 39 -3.99 20.48 -3.72
N GLU A 40 -3.19 21.33 -4.31
CA GLU A 40 -3.67 22.22 -5.37
C GLU A 40 -3.81 21.45 -6.68
N VAL A 41 -4.85 21.78 -7.47
CA VAL A 41 -5.09 21.14 -8.77
C VAL A 41 -5.09 22.20 -9.87
N LEU A 42 -4.27 21.96 -10.88
CA LEU A 42 -4.15 22.83 -12.06
C LEU A 42 -4.45 22.04 -13.33
N SER A 43 -5.37 22.52 -14.16
CA SER A 43 -5.65 21.93 -15.45
C SER A 43 -4.72 22.51 -16.52
N LEU A 44 -3.94 21.68 -17.21
CA LEU A 44 -3.07 22.08 -18.32
C LEU A 44 -3.21 21.10 -19.50
N ASP A 45 -3.37 21.67 -20.71
CA ASP A 45 -3.23 20.90 -21.93
C ASP A 45 -1.76 20.86 -22.37
N LEU A 46 -1.06 19.79 -22.00
CA LEU A 46 0.35 19.62 -22.37
C LEU A 46 0.57 19.35 -23.88
N LYS A 47 -0.50 19.18 -24.65
CA LYS A 47 -0.40 19.13 -26.12
C LYS A 47 -0.34 20.54 -26.74
N ALA A 48 -0.90 21.53 -26.04
CA ALA A 48 -0.81 22.94 -26.42
C ALA A 48 0.54 23.54 -25.99
N GLU A 49 1.04 24.49 -26.77
CA GLU A 49 2.29 25.20 -26.47
C GLU A 49 2.23 25.96 -25.15
N GLU A 50 1.11 26.64 -24.88
CA GLU A 50 0.86 27.36 -23.64
C GLU A 50 0.96 26.44 -22.42
N GLY A 51 0.31 25.26 -22.46
CA GLY A 51 0.36 24.30 -21.38
C GLY A 51 1.76 23.78 -21.10
N ARG A 52 2.54 23.49 -22.18
CA ARG A 52 3.96 23.09 -22.04
C ARG A 52 4.80 24.22 -21.44
N GLY A 53 4.65 25.45 -21.94
CA GLY A 53 5.35 26.63 -21.41
C GLY A 53 5.04 26.84 -19.93
N ARG A 54 3.78 26.64 -19.52
CA ARG A 54 3.38 26.74 -18.12
C ARG A 54 4.02 25.66 -17.25
N LEU A 55 4.07 24.40 -17.73
CA LEU A 55 4.74 23.33 -16.99
C LEU A 55 6.25 23.56 -16.86
N LEU A 56 6.90 24.07 -17.90
CA LEU A 56 8.32 24.45 -17.84
C LEU A 56 8.58 25.53 -16.78
N ALA A 57 7.73 26.56 -16.73
CA ALA A 57 7.83 27.60 -15.71
C ALA A 57 7.68 27.02 -14.30
N LEU A 58 6.71 26.14 -14.08
CA LEU A 58 6.53 25.43 -12.80
C LEU A 58 7.74 24.56 -12.45
N ALA A 59 8.32 23.86 -13.40
CA ALA A 59 9.48 22.99 -13.17
C ALA A 59 10.74 23.77 -12.74
N ARG A 60 10.92 25.00 -13.27
CA ARG A 60 12.02 25.90 -12.86
C ARG A 60 12.00 26.24 -11.37
N GLU A 61 10.81 26.35 -10.80
CA GLU A 61 10.60 26.73 -9.40
C GLU A 61 10.35 25.54 -8.48
N SER A 62 10.20 24.34 -9.04
CA SER A 62 9.89 23.11 -8.28
C SER A 62 11.15 22.40 -7.82
N ALA A 63 11.09 21.81 -6.62
CA ALA A 63 12.12 20.90 -6.14
C ALA A 63 11.92 19.48 -6.68
N LEU A 64 10.65 19.08 -6.92
CA LEU A 64 10.27 17.72 -7.31
C LEU A 64 9.29 17.75 -8.48
N LEU A 65 9.47 16.85 -9.44
CA LEU A 65 8.50 16.52 -10.47
C LEU A 65 8.29 15.00 -10.45
N LEU A 66 7.04 14.57 -10.26
CA LEU A 66 6.64 13.16 -10.29
C LEU A 66 5.70 12.94 -11.47
N GLU A 67 5.95 11.93 -12.28
CA GLU A 67 5.05 11.58 -13.38
C GLU A 67 4.93 10.05 -13.56
N SER A 68 3.83 9.62 -14.19
CA SER A 68 3.53 8.22 -14.47
C SER A 68 3.06 8.01 -15.92
N ASN A 69 3.48 8.86 -16.83
CA ASN A 69 3.18 8.71 -18.23
C ASN A 69 3.91 7.50 -18.81
N ARG A 70 3.36 6.94 -19.89
CA ARG A 70 4.07 5.88 -20.62
C ARG A 70 5.43 6.41 -21.12
N PRO A 71 6.47 5.55 -21.16
CA PRO A 71 7.79 5.94 -21.65
C PRO A 71 7.74 6.66 -23.00
N GLY A 72 8.50 7.73 -23.13
CA GLY A 72 8.57 8.55 -24.34
C GLY A 72 7.45 9.59 -24.50
N VAL A 73 6.43 9.61 -23.63
CA VAL A 73 5.36 10.63 -23.72
C VAL A 73 5.90 12.01 -23.39
N MET A 74 6.59 12.15 -22.26
CA MET A 74 7.14 13.43 -21.83
C MET A 74 8.21 13.94 -22.81
N GLU A 75 9.01 13.06 -23.35
CA GLU A 75 10.01 13.38 -24.38
C GLU A 75 9.36 13.95 -25.64
N ARG A 76 8.31 13.28 -26.15
CA ARG A 76 7.56 13.78 -27.34
C ARG A 76 6.87 15.13 -27.10
N LEU A 77 6.54 15.44 -25.86
CA LEU A 77 5.98 16.73 -25.49
C LEU A 77 7.06 17.83 -25.29
N GLY A 78 8.35 17.48 -25.39
CA GLY A 78 9.45 18.39 -25.08
C GLY A 78 9.58 18.69 -23.59
N LEU A 79 9.11 17.78 -22.74
CA LEU A 79 9.06 17.89 -21.27
C LEU A 79 9.81 16.72 -20.61
N GLY A 80 10.66 16.03 -21.37
CA GLY A 80 11.48 14.94 -20.86
C GLY A 80 12.54 15.41 -19.85
N PRO A 81 13.19 14.46 -19.16
CA PRO A 81 14.16 14.77 -18.11
C PRO A 81 15.32 15.64 -18.60
N GLU A 82 15.82 15.41 -19.81
CA GLU A 82 16.92 16.22 -20.37
C GLU A 82 16.54 17.71 -20.45
N VAL A 83 15.33 18.00 -20.95
CA VAL A 83 14.85 19.38 -21.09
C VAL A 83 14.62 20.02 -19.72
N LEU A 84 13.91 19.32 -18.82
CA LEU A 84 13.55 19.88 -17.52
C LEU A 84 14.76 20.05 -16.59
N LEU A 85 15.75 19.14 -16.66
CA LEU A 85 16.99 19.28 -15.89
C LEU A 85 17.94 20.33 -16.47
N ALA A 86 17.89 20.61 -17.77
CA ALA A 86 18.60 21.75 -18.35
C ALA A 86 18.02 23.09 -17.85
N GLU A 87 16.70 23.17 -17.66
CA GLU A 87 16.01 24.34 -17.12
C GLU A 87 16.20 24.48 -15.60
N ASN A 88 16.24 23.36 -14.88
CA ASN A 88 16.46 23.33 -13.43
C ASN A 88 17.36 22.15 -13.05
N PRO A 89 18.69 22.33 -12.97
CA PRO A 89 19.63 21.28 -12.62
C PRO A 89 19.42 20.68 -11.23
N ARG A 90 18.70 21.38 -10.35
CA ARG A 90 18.39 20.93 -8.99
C ARG A 90 17.05 20.20 -8.89
N LEU A 91 16.28 20.14 -9.98
CA LEU A 91 15.02 19.42 -10.02
C LEU A 91 15.26 17.92 -9.77
N VAL A 92 14.49 17.34 -8.90
CA VAL A 92 14.37 15.88 -8.79
C VAL A 92 13.22 15.45 -9.65
N TYR A 93 13.53 14.81 -10.79
CA TYR A 93 12.54 14.26 -11.70
C TYR A 93 12.41 12.76 -11.46
N VAL A 94 11.26 12.30 -10.97
CA VAL A 94 11.03 10.87 -10.74
C VAL A 94 9.89 10.37 -11.62
N ARG A 95 10.18 9.36 -12.43
CA ARG A 95 9.24 8.67 -13.31
C ARG A 95 8.80 7.36 -12.70
N LEU A 96 7.49 7.15 -12.62
CA LEU A 96 6.91 5.85 -12.28
C LEU A 96 6.63 5.07 -13.56
N ARG A 97 7.11 3.82 -13.64
CA ARG A 97 6.88 2.89 -14.74
C ARG A 97 6.16 1.63 -14.25
N GLY A 98 5.56 0.88 -15.17
CA GLY A 98 5.06 -0.47 -14.86
C GLY A 98 6.23 -1.45 -14.67
N TYR A 99 7.05 -1.56 -15.69
CA TYR A 99 8.23 -2.45 -15.76
C TYR A 99 9.51 -1.66 -16.04
N PRO A 100 10.68 -2.14 -15.60
CA PRO A 100 11.94 -1.43 -15.81
C PRO A 100 12.40 -1.44 -17.28
N ASP A 101 12.21 -2.55 -18.00
CA ASP A 101 12.88 -2.82 -19.28
C ASP A 101 11.92 -2.91 -20.46
N THR A 102 10.61 -2.85 -20.25
CA THR A 102 9.60 -2.99 -21.31
C THR A 102 8.48 -1.95 -21.16
N PRO A 103 7.89 -1.46 -22.27
CA PRO A 103 6.73 -0.59 -22.26
C PRO A 103 5.41 -1.35 -22.07
N ASP A 104 5.44 -2.63 -21.73
CA ASP A 104 4.26 -3.48 -21.63
C ASP A 104 3.23 -2.88 -20.65
N PRO A 105 1.94 -3.03 -20.96
CA PRO A 105 0.89 -2.60 -20.08
C PRO A 105 0.83 -3.52 -18.85
N GLY A 106 0.63 -2.93 -17.68
CA GLY A 106 0.42 -3.66 -16.45
C GLY A 106 -0.47 -2.86 -15.49
N HIS A 107 -1.05 -3.56 -14.56
CA HIS A 107 -1.81 -3.01 -13.46
C HIS A 107 -1.46 -3.77 -12.19
N ASP A 108 -1.89 -3.27 -11.05
CA ASP A 108 -1.63 -3.83 -9.73
C ASP A 108 -1.69 -5.36 -9.71
N LEU A 109 -2.79 -5.92 -10.22
CA LEU A 109 -3.04 -7.36 -10.23
C LEU A 109 -1.96 -8.16 -10.99
N THR A 110 -1.46 -7.64 -12.13
CA THR A 110 -0.43 -8.32 -12.93
C THR A 110 0.93 -8.31 -12.23
N TYR A 111 1.30 -7.19 -11.59
CA TYR A 111 2.54 -7.11 -10.81
C TYR A 111 2.53 -8.03 -9.59
N LEU A 112 1.39 -8.16 -8.90
CA LEU A 112 1.20 -9.10 -7.80
C LEU A 112 1.29 -10.56 -8.26
N ALA A 113 0.74 -10.88 -9.44
CA ALA A 113 0.82 -12.21 -10.03
C ALA A 113 2.28 -12.61 -10.30
N GLU A 114 3.03 -11.75 -10.96
CA GLU A 114 4.44 -11.97 -11.30
C GLU A 114 5.34 -12.04 -10.06
N ALA A 115 5.03 -11.27 -9.02
CA ALA A 115 5.73 -11.34 -7.74
C ALA A 115 5.37 -12.59 -6.91
N GLY A 116 4.43 -13.43 -7.37
CA GLY A 116 3.97 -14.64 -6.66
C GLY A 116 3.17 -14.34 -5.39
N LEU A 117 2.60 -13.14 -5.28
CA LEU A 117 1.86 -12.71 -4.09
C LEU A 117 0.39 -13.10 -4.13
N LEU A 118 -0.23 -13.27 -5.30
CA LEU A 118 -1.64 -13.64 -5.42
C LEU A 118 -1.99 -14.99 -4.80
N GLY A 119 -1.05 -15.94 -4.80
CA GLY A 119 -1.24 -17.24 -4.15
C GLY A 119 -1.12 -17.20 -2.63
N ARG A 120 -0.68 -16.09 -2.05
CA ARG A 120 -0.43 -15.94 -0.60
C ARG A 120 -1.53 -15.19 0.13
N PHE A 121 -2.28 -14.35 -0.58
CA PHE A 121 -3.35 -13.54 -0.02
C PHE A 121 -4.66 -13.81 -0.77
N PRO A 122 -5.79 -13.90 -0.07
CA PRO A 122 -7.07 -13.80 -0.76
C PRO A 122 -7.08 -12.44 -1.47
N TRP A 123 -7.27 -12.44 -2.78
CA TRP A 123 -7.38 -11.20 -3.53
C TRP A 123 -8.54 -10.38 -2.98
N GLN A 124 -8.22 -9.24 -2.44
CA GLN A 124 -9.17 -8.21 -2.04
C GLN A 124 -8.85 -6.96 -2.85
N ALA A 125 -9.83 -6.09 -3.03
CA ALA A 125 -9.72 -4.86 -3.82
C ALA A 125 -8.75 -3.82 -3.21
N PHE A 126 -7.52 -4.25 -2.92
CA PHE A 126 -6.47 -3.44 -2.35
C PHE A 126 -5.23 -3.47 -3.25
N GLN A 127 -4.85 -2.30 -3.76
CA GLN A 127 -3.77 -2.14 -4.74
C GLN A 127 -2.40 -2.12 -4.06
N PHE A 128 -1.87 -3.28 -3.73
CA PHE A 128 -0.58 -3.42 -3.04
C PHE A 128 0.62 -3.00 -3.89
N ALA A 129 0.61 -3.29 -5.20
CA ALA A 129 1.70 -2.91 -6.09
C ALA A 129 1.73 -1.40 -6.28
N ASP A 130 0.56 -0.77 -6.44
CA ASP A 130 0.43 0.68 -6.53
C ASP A 130 0.85 1.37 -5.22
N LEU A 131 0.52 0.77 -4.08
CA LEU A 131 0.96 1.25 -2.77
C LEU A 131 2.49 1.16 -2.63
N ALA A 132 3.07 0.00 -2.95
CA ALA A 132 4.52 -0.21 -2.93
C ALA A 132 5.24 0.81 -3.83
N GLY A 133 4.75 0.98 -5.06
CA GLY A 133 5.28 1.95 -6.01
C GLY A 133 5.16 3.39 -5.51
N ALA A 134 4.06 3.75 -4.85
CA ALA A 134 3.90 5.09 -4.30
C ALA A 134 4.91 5.40 -3.19
N TYR A 135 5.17 4.45 -2.29
CA TYR A 135 6.23 4.59 -1.27
C TYR A 135 7.62 4.63 -1.91
N ALA A 136 7.91 3.74 -2.86
CA ALA A 136 9.19 3.74 -3.57
C ALA A 136 9.43 5.07 -4.30
N LEU A 137 8.39 5.62 -4.94
CA LEU A 137 8.43 6.91 -5.62
C LEU A 137 8.73 8.06 -4.64
N ALA A 138 8.03 8.10 -3.51
CA ALA A 138 8.25 9.13 -2.49
C ALA A 138 9.66 9.03 -1.88
N LEU A 139 10.14 7.83 -1.55
CA LEU A 139 11.49 7.61 -1.03
C LEU A 139 12.56 7.99 -2.05
N THR A 140 12.35 7.67 -3.33
CA THR A 140 13.26 8.05 -4.41
C THR A 140 13.29 9.56 -4.60
N ALA A 141 12.15 10.24 -4.47
CA ALA A 141 12.10 11.70 -4.50
C ALA A 141 12.91 12.33 -3.36
N LEU A 142 12.76 11.83 -2.13
CA LEU A 142 13.55 12.30 -0.99
C LEU A 142 15.05 12.02 -1.16
N LYS A 143 15.43 10.82 -1.67
CA LYS A 143 16.82 10.51 -2.05
C LYS A 143 17.36 11.54 -3.05
N GLY A 144 16.60 11.87 -4.09
CA GLY A 144 17.01 12.85 -5.08
C GLY A 144 17.26 14.23 -4.48
N LEU A 145 16.39 14.68 -3.55
CA LEU A 145 16.60 15.93 -2.83
C LEU A 145 17.90 15.94 -2.00
N LEU A 146 18.20 14.83 -1.31
CA LEU A 146 19.45 14.69 -0.56
C LEU A 146 20.70 14.70 -1.45
N LEU A 147 20.58 14.20 -2.68
CA LEU A 147 21.66 14.18 -3.67
C LEU A 147 21.76 15.46 -4.52
N GLY A 148 20.83 16.39 -4.36
CA GLY A 148 20.89 17.71 -5.00
C GLY A 148 20.25 17.80 -6.39
N GLY A 149 19.40 16.84 -6.77
CA GLY A 149 18.68 16.83 -8.06
C GLY A 149 18.93 15.55 -8.87
N GLY A 150 18.38 15.51 -10.09
CA GLY A 150 18.61 14.44 -11.05
C GLY A 150 17.36 13.69 -11.51
N PHE A 151 17.56 12.78 -12.47
CA PHE A 151 16.50 11.91 -12.99
C PHE A 151 16.57 10.53 -12.35
N TYR A 152 15.40 10.03 -11.97
CA TYR A 152 15.24 8.71 -11.34
C TYR A 152 14.02 8.01 -11.93
N GLU A 153 14.09 6.69 -12.02
CA GLU A 153 12.94 5.85 -12.40
C GLU A 153 12.61 4.86 -11.27
N VAL A 154 11.32 4.60 -11.11
CA VAL A 154 10.76 3.59 -10.20
C VAL A 154 9.84 2.70 -11.01
N ALA A 155 10.03 1.38 -10.93
CA ALA A 155 9.14 0.40 -11.56
C ALA A 155 8.22 -0.23 -10.52
N LEU A 156 6.91 -0.30 -10.81
CA LEU A 156 5.91 -0.93 -9.95
C LEU A 156 6.22 -2.41 -9.71
N SER A 157 6.60 -3.12 -10.77
CA SER A 157 6.99 -4.54 -10.69
C SER A 157 8.17 -4.77 -9.75
N GLU A 158 9.18 -3.91 -9.76
CA GLU A 158 10.32 -4.03 -8.85
C GLU A 158 9.97 -3.62 -7.41
N ALA A 159 9.16 -2.57 -7.24
CA ALA A 159 8.72 -2.14 -5.93
C ALA A 159 7.93 -3.24 -5.20
N VAL A 160 7.06 -3.96 -5.90
CA VAL A 160 6.30 -5.06 -5.31
C VAL A 160 7.14 -6.31 -5.09
N LYS A 161 8.10 -6.62 -5.97
CA LYS A 161 9.05 -7.73 -5.78
C LYS A 161 9.88 -7.55 -4.50
N ALA A 162 10.26 -6.31 -4.16
CA ALA A 162 10.96 -6.02 -2.92
C ALA A 162 10.15 -6.37 -1.66
N MET A 163 8.82 -6.44 -1.77
CA MET A 163 7.92 -6.89 -0.70
C MET A 163 7.65 -8.39 -0.71
N ALA A 164 8.05 -9.11 -1.76
CA ALA A 164 7.81 -10.54 -1.93
C ALA A 164 8.87 -11.40 -1.21
N TYR A 165 9.24 -11.03 0.02
CA TYR A 165 10.13 -11.85 0.83
C TYR A 165 9.52 -13.24 1.13
N PRO A 166 10.34 -14.27 1.46
CA PRO A 166 9.84 -15.60 1.80
C PRO A 166 8.81 -15.53 2.93
N PRO A 167 7.72 -16.33 2.86
CA PRO A 167 6.71 -16.33 3.91
C PRO A 167 7.35 -16.68 5.26
N ILE A 168 7.00 -15.89 6.28
CA ILE A 168 7.39 -16.20 7.65
C ILE A 168 6.43 -17.29 8.13
N PRO A 169 6.94 -18.47 8.58
CA PRO A 169 6.08 -19.53 9.07
C PRO A 169 5.13 -19.02 10.15
N PHE A 170 3.89 -19.51 10.14
CA PHE A 170 2.84 -19.20 11.10
C PHE A 170 2.21 -17.80 11.01
N LEU A 171 2.77 -16.86 10.23
CA LEU A 171 2.15 -15.54 10.03
C LEU A 171 1.13 -15.49 8.88
N ASP A 172 0.87 -16.63 8.26
CA ASP A 172 -0.10 -16.79 7.15
C ASP A 172 -1.51 -17.21 7.62
N GLY A 173 -1.73 -17.28 8.92
CA GLY A 173 -2.99 -17.75 9.51
C GLY A 173 -3.08 -19.26 9.65
N SER A 174 -2.01 -19.99 9.40
CA SER A 174 -1.98 -21.47 9.51
C SER A 174 -1.83 -21.99 10.94
N ALA A 175 -1.54 -21.12 11.91
CA ALA A 175 -1.38 -21.47 13.32
C ALA A 175 -2.52 -20.98 14.21
N LEU A 176 -2.84 -21.70 15.29
CA LEU A 176 -3.92 -21.32 16.22
C LEU A 176 -3.70 -19.97 16.89
N CYS A 177 -2.46 -19.61 17.21
CA CYS A 177 -2.16 -18.36 17.91
C CYS A 177 -2.19 -17.14 16.98
N TYR A 178 -2.30 -17.35 15.65
CA TYR A 178 -2.26 -16.28 14.67
C TYR A 178 -3.23 -16.54 13.53
N GLY A 179 -4.41 -15.93 13.58
CA GLY A 179 -5.43 -16.16 12.56
C GLY A 179 -6.68 -15.33 12.75
N VAL A 180 -7.61 -15.48 11.79
CA VAL A 180 -8.93 -14.86 11.83
C VAL A 180 -9.98 -15.93 12.09
N TYR A 181 -10.81 -15.69 13.09
CA TYR A 181 -11.81 -16.65 13.57
C TYR A 181 -13.23 -16.05 13.49
N PRO A 182 -14.25 -16.86 13.18
CA PRO A 182 -15.62 -16.42 13.30
C PRO A 182 -15.97 -16.24 14.79
N ALA A 183 -16.73 -15.20 15.10
CA ALA A 183 -17.37 -15.00 16.38
C ALA A 183 -18.89 -15.25 16.24
N LYS A 184 -19.65 -15.17 17.33
CA LYS A 184 -21.12 -15.26 17.28
C LYS A 184 -21.71 -14.25 16.29
N GLU A 185 -21.18 -13.05 16.27
CA GLU A 185 -21.43 -12.01 15.27
C GLU A 185 -20.09 -11.38 14.87
N GLY A 186 -19.81 -11.35 13.55
CA GLY A 186 -18.58 -10.82 13.01
C GLY A 186 -17.39 -11.79 13.10
N ARG A 187 -16.17 -11.26 13.07
CA ARG A 187 -14.92 -12.03 13.11
C ARG A 187 -13.91 -11.35 14.01
N VAL A 188 -13.01 -12.12 14.58
CA VAL A 188 -11.88 -11.64 15.40
C VAL A 188 -10.55 -12.05 14.77
N ALA A 189 -9.56 -11.18 14.85
CA ALA A 189 -8.16 -11.46 14.53
C ALA A 189 -7.38 -11.64 15.84
N LEU A 190 -6.78 -12.79 16.03
CA LEU A 190 -5.88 -13.13 17.13
C LEU A 190 -4.44 -13.17 16.65
N ALA A 191 -3.51 -12.56 17.39
CA ALA A 191 -2.09 -12.50 17.06
C ALA A 191 -1.21 -12.74 18.30
N ALA A 192 -1.49 -13.83 19.05
CA ALA A 192 -0.83 -14.18 20.32
C ALA A 192 0.40 -15.10 20.06
N LEU A 193 1.39 -14.60 19.31
CA LEU A 193 2.60 -15.34 18.93
C LEU A 193 3.53 -15.63 20.11
N GLU A 194 3.63 -14.69 21.04
CA GLU A 194 4.46 -14.82 22.22
C GLU A 194 3.85 -15.81 23.22
N ALA A 195 4.68 -16.72 23.73
CA ALA A 195 4.24 -17.79 24.62
C ALA A 195 3.43 -17.29 25.82
N HIS A 196 3.83 -16.16 26.40
CA HIS A 196 3.12 -15.57 27.55
C HIS A 196 1.76 -14.98 27.17
N LEU A 197 1.60 -14.44 25.95
CA LEU A 197 0.32 -13.91 25.45
C LEU A 197 -0.64 -15.05 25.11
N TRP A 198 -0.13 -16.12 24.48
CA TRP A 198 -0.94 -17.31 24.24
C TRP A 198 -1.39 -17.99 25.52
N ALA A 199 -0.48 -18.15 26.50
CA ALA A 199 -0.82 -18.73 27.80
C ALA A 199 -1.89 -17.91 28.50
N ARG A 200 -1.71 -16.59 28.60
CA ARG A 200 -2.72 -15.67 29.17
C ARG A 200 -4.06 -15.78 28.45
N PHE A 201 -4.04 -15.79 27.11
CA PHE A 201 -5.27 -15.97 26.34
C PHE A 201 -5.97 -17.28 26.68
N CYS A 202 -5.26 -18.40 26.69
CA CYS A 202 -5.84 -19.70 27.01
C CYS A 202 -6.41 -19.75 28.43
N GLU A 203 -5.68 -19.27 29.41
CA GLU A 203 -6.13 -19.23 30.80
C GLU A 203 -7.39 -18.38 30.97
N ARG A 204 -7.37 -17.17 30.44
CA ARG A 204 -8.49 -16.21 30.59
C ARG A 204 -9.71 -16.56 29.73
N ALA A 205 -9.50 -17.22 28.59
CA ALA A 205 -10.59 -17.70 27.73
C ALA A 205 -11.17 -19.07 28.17
N GLY A 206 -10.62 -19.71 29.20
CA GLY A 206 -11.05 -21.05 29.64
C GLY A 206 -10.64 -22.16 28.65
N LEU A 207 -9.45 -22.05 28.08
CA LEU A 207 -8.88 -22.93 27.07
C LEU A 207 -7.51 -23.48 27.50
N SER A 208 -7.30 -23.70 28.81
CA SER A 208 -6.00 -24.12 29.35
C SER A 208 -5.49 -25.44 28.73
N GLU A 209 -6.38 -26.26 28.21
CA GLU A 209 -6.03 -27.48 27.46
C GLU A 209 -5.30 -27.18 26.15
N LEU A 210 -5.36 -25.94 25.63
CA LEU A 210 -4.70 -25.53 24.39
C LEU A 210 -3.33 -24.88 24.61
N LEU A 211 -2.81 -24.80 25.82
CA LEU A 211 -1.54 -24.13 26.13
C LEU A 211 -0.37 -24.58 25.24
N HIS A 212 -0.30 -25.86 24.91
CA HIS A 212 0.77 -26.41 24.05
C HIS A 212 0.43 -26.45 22.57
N ALA A 213 -0.72 -25.91 22.16
CA ALA A 213 -1.23 -25.99 20.80
C ALA A 213 -1.05 -24.71 19.96
N ALA A 214 -0.32 -23.69 20.47
CA ALA A 214 -0.17 -22.39 19.82
C ALA A 214 0.11 -22.46 18.30
N PHE A 215 1.10 -23.26 17.94
CA PHE A 215 1.55 -23.42 16.55
C PHE A 215 0.98 -24.66 15.85
N SER A 216 -0.02 -25.31 16.43
CA SER A 216 -0.70 -26.39 15.75
C SER A 216 -1.59 -25.86 14.61
N PRO A 217 -1.87 -26.68 13.57
CA PRO A 217 -2.56 -26.21 12.38
C PRO A 217 -3.97 -25.67 12.64
N ALA A 218 -4.26 -24.46 12.11
CA ALA A 218 -5.58 -23.82 12.18
C ALA A 218 -6.50 -24.36 11.07
N ARG A 219 -6.96 -25.61 11.18
CA ARG A 219 -7.82 -26.29 10.20
C ARG A 219 -8.83 -27.21 10.89
N GLU A 220 -9.93 -27.51 10.21
CA GLU A 220 -11.08 -28.24 10.78
C GLU A 220 -10.75 -29.66 11.27
N GLU A 221 -9.74 -30.31 10.70
CA GLU A 221 -9.29 -31.65 11.15
C GLU A 221 -8.64 -31.61 12.54
N ASN A 222 -8.11 -30.44 12.94
CA ASN A 222 -7.46 -30.26 14.23
C ASN A 222 -8.49 -30.08 15.36
N PRO A 223 -8.54 -31.00 16.36
CA PRO A 223 -9.45 -30.84 17.50
C PRO A 223 -9.23 -29.53 18.27
N ALA A 224 -7.99 -29.08 18.40
CA ALA A 224 -7.65 -27.84 19.10
C ALA A 224 -8.23 -26.61 18.36
N TYR A 225 -8.20 -26.61 17.02
CA TYR A 225 -8.84 -25.58 16.22
C TYR A 225 -10.36 -25.54 16.41
N ARG A 226 -11.01 -26.71 16.35
CA ARG A 226 -12.47 -26.78 16.58
C ARG A 226 -12.84 -26.27 17.99
N ARG A 227 -12.05 -26.62 18.99
CA ARG A 227 -12.25 -26.15 20.36
C ARG A 227 -12.10 -24.63 20.49
N LEU A 228 -11.04 -24.07 19.90
CA LEU A 228 -10.80 -22.61 19.88
C LEU A 228 -11.92 -21.89 19.12
N ARG A 229 -12.28 -22.38 17.94
CA ARG A 229 -13.36 -21.82 17.11
C ARG A 229 -14.71 -21.86 17.84
N ALA A 230 -15.03 -22.96 18.50
CA ALA A 230 -16.27 -23.08 19.30
C ALA A 230 -16.32 -22.02 20.41
N ARG A 231 -15.20 -21.76 21.09
CA ARG A 231 -15.13 -20.74 22.14
C ARG A 231 -15.35 -19.34 21.58
N PHE A 232 -14.81 -19.01 20.40
CA PHE A 232 -15.05 -17.72 19.77
C PHE A 232 -16.51 -17.51 19.36
N LEU A 233 -17.23 -18.56 19.01
CA LEU A 233 -18.65 -18.49 18.63
C LEU A 233 -19.60 -18.22 19.82
N GLU A 234 -19.13 -18.28 21.06
CA GLU A 234 -19.95 -18.03 22.25
C GLU A 234 -20.26 -16.53 22.42
N GLU A 235 -19.40 -15.62 21.93
CA GLU A 235 -19.51 -14.19 22.10
C GLU A 235 -19.38 -13.43 20.77
N THR A 236 -19.85 -12.18 20.73
CA THR A 236 -19.69 -11.29 19.60
C THR A 236 -18.24 -10.83 19.44
N ALA A 237 -17.84 -10.45 18.23
CA ALA A 237 -16.50 -9.90 17.97
C ALA A 237 -16.25 -8.61 18.77
N GLU A 238 -17.29 -7.83 19.05
CA GLU A 238 -17.19 -6.62 19.88
C GLU A 238 -16.92 -6.96 21.35
N ALA A 239 -17.64 -7.93 21.88
CA ALA A 239 -17.42 -8.41 23.26
C ALA A 239 -16.01 -8.99 23.41
N TRP A 240 -15.55 -9.78 22.44
CA TRP A 240 -14.19 -10.31 22.41
C TRP A 240 -13.12 -9.20 22.36
N GLU A 241 -13.31 -8.17 21.55
CA GLU A 241 -12.37 -7.04 21.49
C GLU A 241 -12.32 -6.28 22.81
N ALA A 242 -13.48 -6.01 23.44
CA ALA A 242 -13.55 -5.31 24.71
C ALA A 242 -12.86 -6.11 25.83
N TRP A 243 -13.15 -7.39 25.92
CA TRP A 243 -12.50 -8.31 26.86
C TRP A 243 -10.98 -8.37 26.63
N ALA A 244 -10.55 -8.54 25.41
CA ALA A 244 -9.12 -8.64 25.08
C ALA A 244 -8.36 -7.34 25.42
N ARG A 245 -8.97 -6.19 25.25
CA ARG A 245 -8.38 -4.90 25.67
C ARG A 245 -8.19 -4.84 27.19
N ALA A 246 -9.18 -5.28 27.95
CA ALA A 246 -9.10 -5.32 29.42
C ALA A 246 -8.00 -6.28 29.92
N GLU A 247 -7.81 -7.40 29.23
CA GLU A 247 -6.81 -8.42 29.56
C GLU A 247 -5.41 -8.14 28.95
N GLY A 248 -5.24 -7.06 28.17
CA GLY A 248 -3.98 -6.74 27.49
C GLY A 248 -3.59 -7.77 26.43
N LEU A 249 -4.57 -8.31 25.68
CA LEU A 249 -4.38 -9.35 24.67
C LEU A 249 -4.42 -8.80 23.24
N PRO A 250 -3.61 -9.35 22.33
CA PRO A 250 -3.58 -8.95 20.90
C PRO A 250 -4.71 -9.61 20.11
N LEU A 251 -5.95 -9.26 20.44
CA LEU A 251 -7.15 -9.69 19.74
C LEU A 251 -7.99 -8.46 19.40
N ARG A 252 -8.46 -8.39 18.16
CA ARG A 252 -9.29 -7.28 17.65
C ARG A 252 -10.43 -7.81 16.79
N ARG A 253 -11.56 -7.12 16.80
CA ARG A 253 -12.63 -7.38 15.82
C ARG A 253 -12.16 -6.99 14.43
N VAL A 254 -12.52 -7.78 13.45
CA VAL A 254 -12.33 -7.46 12.03
C VAL A 254 -13.43 -6.46 11.65
N ARG A 255 -13.03 -5.30 11.16
CA ARG A 255 -13.95 -4.28 10.65
C ARG A 255 -14.13 -4.48 9.15
N GLY A 256 -15.34 -4.39 8.67
CA GLY A 256 -15.69 -4.42 7.24
C GLY A 256 -15.72 -3.04 6.65
#